data_462f6b0533cd4cac1331685d89951fd3
#
_entry.id   462f6b0533cd4cac1331685d89951fd3
#
_cell.length_a   1.000
_cell.length_b   1.000
_cell.length_c   1.000
_cell.angle_alpha   90.00
_cell.angle_beta   90.00
_cell.angle_gamma   90.00
#
_symmetry.space_group_name_H-M   'P 1'
#
loop_
_entity.id
_entity.type
_entity.pdbx_description
1 polymer ?
#
loop_
_entity_poly.entity_id
_entity_poly.type
_entity_poly.pdbx_seq_one_letter_code
_entity_poly.pdbx_strand_id
1 'polypeptide(L)'
;RSFIEETFPVKEVSEESAREKNIRHGHISTLHIWWARRPLASSRATAYAALIPVPDSIEEIEKKKNFIAELCKWENSLNPAYIEKPRKDIRDALGYTPRVLDPFAGGGAIPLEALRLGCETYASDYNPVAVLILKAVLEYPQKYGKRRGIEDFGNKEESRENYDLVA
;
A
#
# COMPACT_ATOMS: atom_id res chain seq x y z
N ARG A 1 14.27 17.11 -5.93
CA ARG A 1 14.35 15.69 -6.39
C ARG A 1 13.58 14.80 -5.44
N SER A 2 12.91 13.77 -5.96
CA SER A 2 12.28 12.75 -5.14
C SER A 2 13.30 11.74 -4.63
N PHE A 3 12.99 11.06 -3.54
CA PHE A 3 13.90 10.10 -2.91
C PHE A 3 14.28 8.94 -3.85
N ILE A 4 13.32 8.46 -4.65
CA ILE A 4 13.55 7.36 -5.58
C ILE A 4 14.54 7.70 -6.72
N GLU A 5 14.70 8.98 -7.06
CA GLU A 5 15.67 9.42 -8.08
C GLU A 5 17.12 9.35 -7.59
N GLU A 6 17.34 9.40 -6.29
CA GLU A 6 18.68 9.35 -5.69
C GLU A 6 19.06 7.96 -5.22
N THR A 7 18.15 7.30 -4.52
CA THR A 7 18.41 5.97 -3.93
C THR A 7 17.12 5.21 -3.66
N PHE A 8 17.23 3.88 -3.58
CA PHE A 8 16.11 3.02 -3.27
C PHE A 8 16.60 1.66 -2.72
N PRO A 9 15.96 1.08 -1.67
CA PRO A 9 16.35 -0.21 -1.11
C PRO A 9 15.87 -1.38 -1.99
N VAL A 10 16.44 -1.52 -3.18
CA VAL A 10 15.99 -2.48 -4.22
C VAL A 10 16.01 -3.92 -3.72
N LYS A 11 17.05 -4.29 -2.95
CA LYS A 11 17.24 -5.66 -2.45
C LYS A 11 16.11 -6.03 -1.50
N GLU A 12 15.89 -5.24 -0.47
CA GLU A 12 14.91 -5.47 0.59
C GLU A 12 13.48 -5.49 0.03
N VAL A 13 13.17 -4.54 -0.85
CA VAL A 13 11.87 -4.47 -1.52
C VAL A 13 11.64 -5.67 -2.45
N SER A 14 12.68 -6.15 -3.13
CA SER A 14 12.60 -7.33 -4.00
C SER A 14 12.39 -8.61 -3.21
N GLU A 15 13.09 -8.77 -2.08
CA GLU A 15 12.94 -9.90 -1.17
C GLU A 15 11.52 -9.99 -0.60
N GLU A 16 10.96 -8.87 -0.09
CA GLU A 16 9.59 -8.82 0.40
C GLU A 16 8.56 -9.04 -0.72
N SER A 17 8.79 -8.52 -1.91
CA SER A 17 7.94 -8.74 -3.08
C SER A 17 7.91 -10.21 -3.51
N ALA A 18 9.03 -10.92 -3.37
CA ALA A 18 9.11 -12.35 -3.63
C ALA A 18 8.40 -13.17 -2.53
N ARG A 19 8.56 -12.77 -1.27
CA ARG A 19 7.89 -13.39 -0.11
C ARG A 19 6.37 -13.24 -0.19
N GLU A 20 5.87 -12.09 -0.61
CA GLU A 20 4.44 -11.80 -0.76
C GLU A 20 3.71 -12.81 -1.65
N LYS A 21 4.37 -13.36 -2.68
CA LYS A 21 3.78 -14.36 -3.58
C LYS A 21 3.36 -15.66 -2.87
N ASN A 22 3.93 -15.93 -1.70
CA ASN A 22 3.67 -17.14 -0.91
C ASN A 22 2.59 -16.92 0.17
N ILE A 23 2.12 -15.69 0.37
CA ILE A 23 1.10 -15.37 1.37
C ILE A 23 -0.26 -15.84 0.83
N ARG A 24 -0.93 -16.73 1.62
CA ARG A 24 -2.20 -17.37 1.22
C ARG A 24 -3.42 -16.84 1.97
N HIS A 25 -3.23 -16.21 3.12
CA HIS A 25 -4.31 -15.73 3.98
C HIS A 25 -4.28 -14.21 4.13
N GLY A 26 -5.45 -13.58 4.04
CA GLY A 26 -5.61 -12.15 4.21
C GLY A 26 -5.02 -11.28 3.11
N HIS A 27 -4.44 -11.87 2.06
CA HIS A 27 -3.89 -11.13 0.95
C HIS A 27 -4.95 -10.89 -0.13
N ILE A 28 -4.95 -9.71 -0.73
CA ILE A 28 -5.90 -9.29 -1.78
C ILE A 28 -5.95 -10.26 -2.98
N SER A 29 -4.85 -11.01 -3.26
CA SER A 29 -4.83 -12.05 -4.30
C SER A 29 -5.79 -13.21 -4.03
N THR A 30 -6.29 -13.36 -2.80
CA THR A 30 -7.27 -14.41 -2.47
C THR A 30 -8.66 -14.08 -3.00
N LEU A 31 -8.98 -12.80 -3.21
CA LEU A 31 -10.23 -12.37 -3.83
C LEU A 31 -10.27 -12.82 -5.30
N HIS A 32 -9.23 -12.53 -6.05
CA HIS A 32 -9.06 -12.97 -7.44
C HIS A 32 -7.59 -12.97 -7.82
N ILE A 33 -7.10 -14.07 -8.40
CA ILE A 33 -5.74 -14.16 -8.91
C ILE A 33 -5.65 -13.42 -10.24
N TRP A 34 -4.88 -12.31 -10.25
CA TRP A 34 -4.57 -11.56 -11.46
C TRP A 34 -3.14 -11.85 -11.90
N TRP A 35 -2.95 -12.43 -13.07
CA TRP A 35 -1.65 -12.97 -13.54
C TRP A 35 -0.55 -11.92 -13.65
N ALA A 36 -0.89 -10.66 -13.93
CA ALA A 36 0.06 -9.55 -14.08
C ALA A 36 0.09 -8.61 -12.85
N ARG A 37 -0.42 -9.05 -11.69
CA ARG A 37 -0.45 -8.22 -10.48
C ARG A 37 0.96 -7.82 -10.06
N ARG A 38 1.13 -6.54 -9.76
CA ARG A 38 2.34 -6.03 -9.09
C ARG A 38 2.28 -6.36 -7.60
N PRO A 39 3.43 -6.68 -6.95
CA PRO A 39 3.47 -6.85 -5.51
C PRO A 39 3.04 -5.59 -4.77
N LEU A 40 2.29 -5.73 -3.68
CA LEU A 40 1.90 -4.60 -2.82
C LEU A 40 3.12 -3.96 -2.17
N ALA A 41 4.09 -4.78 -1.74
CA ALA A 41 5.35 -4.32 -1.15
C ALA A 41 6.08 -3.33 -2.08
N SER A 42 6.34 -3.71 -3.33
CA SER A 42 7.00 -2.83 -4.29
C SER A 42 6.14 -1.61 -4.65
N SER A 43 4.82 -1.78 -4.81
CA SER A 43 3.91 -0.67 -5.11
C SER A 43 3.91 0.40 -4.01
N ARG A 44 3.90 -0.03 -2.74
CA ARG A 44 3.97 0.87 -1.57
C ARG A 44 5.30 1.59 -1.49
N ALA A 45 6.41 0.85 -1.61
CA ALA A 45 7.74 1.43 -1.53
C ALA A 45 8.00 2.46 -2.62
N THR A 46 7.69 2.14 -3.87
CA THR A 46 7.94 3.04 -5.00
C THR A 46 7.06 4.29 -4.93
N ALA A 47 5.76 4.14 -4.61
CA ALA A 47 4.87 5.28 -4.45
C ALA A 47 5.33 6.22 -3.33
N TYR A 48 5.70 5.68 -2.16
CA TYR A 48 6.22 6.49 -1.07
C TYR A 48 7.52 7.20 -1.43
N ALA A 49 8.51 6.47 -1.97
CA ALA A 49 9.81 7.04 -2.34
C ALA A 49 9.72 8.09 -3.48
N ALA A 50 8.71 8.00 -4.34
CA ALA A 50 8.45 8.98 -5.39
C ALA A 50 7.83 10.28 -4.85
N LEU A 51 7.11 10.23 -3.73
CA LEU A 51 6.36 11.36 -3.18
C LEU A 51 7.09 12.14 -2.08
N ILE A 52 8.20 11.62 -1.58
CA ILE A 52 9.00 12.30 -0.56
C ILE A 52 10.29 12.90 -1.16
N PRO A 53 10.79 14.03 -0.64
CA PRO A 53 12.05 14.59 -1.06
C PRO A 53 13.25 13.79 -0.53
N VAL A 54 14.39 13.97 -1.18
CA VAL A 54 15.70 13.51 -0.69
C VAL A 54 16.08 14.36 0.52
N PRO A 55 16.46 13.77 1.67
CA PRO A 55 17.09 14.51 2.77
C PRO A 55 18.48 15.02 2.40
N ASP A 56 18.92 16.06 3.10
CA ASP A 56 20.23 16.69 2.85
C ASP A 56 21.40 15.89 3.45
N SER A 57 21.15 15.02 4.45
CA SER A 57 22.20 14.27 5.13
C SER A 57 22.19 12.79 4.76
N ILE A 58 23.38 12.21 4.63
CA ILE A 58 23.57 10.78 4.34
C ILE A 58 22.92 9.92 5.43
N GLU A 59 23.02 10.35 6.70
CA GLU A 59 22.41 9.63 7.81
C GLU A 59 20.89 9.55 7.71
N GLU A 60 20.24 10.63 7.29
CA GLU A 60 18.78 10.67 7.08
C GLU A 60 18.37 9.85 5.85
N ILE A 61 19.19 9.82 4.80
CA ILE A 61 18.98 8.97 3.63
C ILE A 61 18.97 7.50 4.07
N GLU A 62 19.96 7.06 4.85
CA GLU A 62 20.01 5.68 5.33
C GLU A 62 18.84 5.34 6.28
N LYS A 63 18.43 6.26 7.16
CA LYS A 63 17.24 6.11 7.99
C LYS A 63 15.97 5.94 7.14
N LYS A 64 15.83 6.71 6.07
CA LYS A 64 14.68 6.60 5.13
C LYS A 64 14.71 5.29 4.36
N LYS A 65 15.88 4.83 3.88
CA LYS A 65 16.02 3.51 3.23
C LYS A 65 15.57 2.38 4.14
N ASN A 66 16.06 2.38 5.38
CA ASN A 66 15.67 1.38 6.38
C ASN A 66 14.16 1.46 6.69
N PHE A 67 13.60 2.66 6.77
CA PHE A 67 12.17 2.82 6.98
C PHE A 67 11.35 2.28 5.79
N ILE A 68 11.79 2.51 4.54
CA ILE A 68 11.13 1.97 3.35
C ILE A 68 11.18 0.43 3.35
N ALA A 69 12.30 -0.15 3.74
CA ALA A 69 12.44 -1.61 3.87
C ALA A 69 11.45 -2.19 4.91
N GLU A 70 11.31 -1.53 6.07
CA GLU A 70 10.30 -1.92 7.07
C GLU A 70 8.86 -1.70 6.59
N LEU A 71 8.61 -0.59 5.89
CA LEU A 71 7.30 -0.27 5.32
C LEU A 71 6.79 -1.33 4.34
N CYS A 72 7.72 -2.00 3.62
CA CYS A 72 7.38 -3.04 2.65
C CYS A 72 6.88 -4.33 3.28
N LYS A 73 7.22 -4.62 4.52
CA LYS A 73 6.86 -5.88 5.18
C LYS A 73 5.36 -6.05 5.25
N TRP A 74 4.90 -7.26 4.95
CA TRP A 74 3.48 -7.59 5.00
C TRP A 74 2.86 -7.33 6.38
N GLU A 75 3.58 -7.70 7.44
CA GLU A 75 3.16 -7.52 8.83
C GLU A 75 2.88 -6.06 9.20
N ASN A 76 3.54 -5.13 8.51
CA ASN A 76 3.39 -3.69 8.70
C ASN A 76 2.29 -3.06 7.84
N SER A 77 1.69 -3.83 6.93
CA SER A 77 0.71 -3.30 5.95
C SER A 77 -0.55 -2.70 6.57
N LEU A 78 -0.93 -3.16 7.77
CA LEU A 78 -2.09 -2.66 8.53
C LEU A 78 -1.67 -2.01 9.87
N ASN A 79 -0.37 -1.91 10.14
CA ASN A 79 0.12 -1.28 11.36
C ASN A 79 -0.04 0.25 11.28
N PRO A 80 -0.79 0.88 12.20
CA PRO A 80 -1.02 2.33 12.16
C PRO A 80 0.26 3.17 12.13
N ALA A 81 1.33 2.74 12.82
CA ALA A 81 2.61 3.44 12.83
C ALA A 81 3.24 3.53 11.43
N TYR A 82 3.09 2.46 10.62
CA TYR A 82 3.60 2.40 9.25
C TYR A 82 2.60 2.93 8.20
N ILE A 83 1.39 3.28 8.59
CA ILE A 83 0.40 3.93 7.72
C ILE A 83 0.42 5.44 7.95
N GLU A 84 0.34 5.89 9.19
CA GLU A 84 0.20 7.32 9.52
C GLU A 84 1.50 8.10 9.29
N LYS A 85 2.66 7.51 9.56
CA LYS A 85 3.94 8.18 9.34
C LYS A 85 4.17 8.51 7.86
N PRO A 86 4.05 7.57 6.89
CA PRO A 86 4.17 7.90 5.46
C PRO A 86 3.16 8.95 5.00
N ARG A 87 1.91 8.87 5.47
CA ARG A 87 0.88 9.87 5.15
C ARG A 87 1.26 11.27 5.63
N LYS A 88 1.82 11.35 6.84
CA LYS A 88 2.32 12.62 7.38
C LYS A 88 3.51 13.11 6.57
N ASP A 89 4.52 12.28 6.32
CA ASP A 89 5.71 12.63 5.56
C ASP A 89 5.34 13.18 4.17
N ILE A 90 4.38 12.56 3.48
CA ILE A 90 3.90 13.01 2.16
C ILE A 90 3.18 14.36 2.26
N ARG A 91 2.28 14.53 3.24
CA ARG A 91 1.56 15.81 3.43
C ARG A 91 2.51 16.94 3.77
N ASP A 92 3.47 16.69 4.66
CA ASP A 92 4.45 17.69 5.08
C ASP A 92 5.38 18.10 3.92
N ALA A 93 5.73 17.13 3.06
CA ALA A 93 6.59 17.36 1.90
C ALA A 93 5.89 18.13 0.77
N LEU A 94 4.63 17.82 0.49
CA LEU A 94 3.92 18.36 -0.67
C LEU A 94 2.96 19.51 -0.33
N GLY A 95 2.45 19.58 0.89
CA GLY A 95 1.45 20.57 1.31
C GLY A 95 0.04 20.34 0.71
N TYR A 96 -0.15 19.27 -0.06
CA TYR A 96 -1.43 18.92 -0.66
C TYR A 96 -1.57 17.39 -0.76
N THR A 97 -2.79 16.90 -1.04
CA THR A 97 -3.04 15.47 -1.32
C THR A 97 -2.63 15.15 -2.75
N PRO A 98 -1.60 14.31 -2.95
CA PRO A 98 -1.14 13.95 -4.29
C PRO A 98 -2.17 13.07 -5.02
N ARG A 99 -2.19 13.18 -6.34
CA ARG A 99 -3.05 12.38 -7.22
C ARG A 99 -2.22 11.30 -7.92
N VAL A 100 -2.74 10.08 -7.89
CA VAL A 100 -2.11 8.92 -8.55
C VAL A 100 -3.09 8.34 -9.56
N LEU A 101 -2.65 8.21 -10.81
CA LEU A 101 -3.40 7.58 -11.88
C LEU A 101 -2.71 6.29 -12.32
N ASP A 102 -3.45 5.19 -12.31
CA ASP A 102 -3.05 3.92 -12.93
C ASP A 102 -4.05 3.58 -14.05
N PRO A 103 -3.71 3.86 -15.32
CA PRO A 103 -4.62 3.65 -16.44
C PRO A 103 -4.76 2.19 -16.88
N PHE A 104 -3.91 1.28 -16.36
CA PHE A 104 -3.90 -0.16 -16.65
C PHE A 104 -3.76 -0.95 -15.35
N ALA A 105 -4.67 -0.71 -14.42
CA ALA A 105 -4.51 -1.06 -13.02
C ALA A 105 -4.62 -2.57 -12.72
N GLY A 106 -5.19 -3.38 -13.65
CA GLY A 106 -5.32 -4.82 -13.49
C GLY A 106 -5.91 -5.24 -12.15
N GLY A 107 -5.12 -5.92 -11.32
CA GLY A 107 -5.52 -6.34 -9.97
C GLY A 107 -5.48 -5.26 -8.89
N GLY A 108 -5.19 -4.00 -9.24
CA GLY A 108 -5.34 -2.85 -8.35
C GLY A 108 -4.24 -2.65 -7.30
N ALA A 109 -3.06 -3.27 -7.44
CA ALA A 109 -2.02 -3.18 -6.43
C ALA A 109 -1.48 -1.74 -6.22
N ILE A 110 -1.16 -1.05 -7.31
CA ILE A 110 -0.64 0.33 -7.26
C ILE A 110 -1.68 1.29 -6.66
N PRO A 111 -2.93 1.35 -7.17
CA PRO A 111 -3.92 2.26 -6.63
C PRO A 111 -4.30 1.93 -5.18
N LEU A 112 -4.31 0.66 -4.77
CA LEU A 112 -4.57 0.29 -3.37
C LEU A 112 -3.49 0.85 -2.43
N GLU A 113 -2.22 0.68 -2.77
CA GLU A 113 -1.13 1.16 -1.93
C GLU A 113 -1.04 2.69 -1.95
N ALA A 114 -1.35 3.34 -3.06
CA ALA A 114 -1.48 4.80 -3.11
C ALA A 114 -2.59 5.33 -2.18
N LEU A 115 -3.76 4.66 -2.13
CA LEU A 115 -4.81 4.98 -1.17
C LEU A 115 -4.35 4.80 0.29
N ARG A 116 -3.63 3.72 0.59
CA ARG A 116 -3.06 3.50 1.94
C ARG A 116 -2.08 4.60 2.35
N LEU A 117 -1.33 5.14 1.40
CA LEU A 117 -0.43 6.29 1.59
C LEU A 117 -1.17 7.64 1.67
N GLY A 118 -2.49 7.67 1.54
CA GLY A 118 -3.31 8.88 1.65
C GLY A 118 -3.41 9.69 0.36
N CYS A 119 -3.10 9.10 -0.80
CA CYS A 119 -3.26 9.74 -2.10
C CYS A 119 -4.70 9.69 -2.59
N GLU A 120 -5.12 10.67 -3.38
CA GLU A 120 -6.31 10.59 -4.22
C GLU A 120 -5.98 9.72 -5.44
N THR A 121 -6.74 8.64 -5.65
CA THR A 121 -6.33 7.60 -6.61
C THR A 121 -7.37 7.37 -7.68
N TYR A 122 -6.92 7.32 -8.92
CA TYR A 122 -7.70 7.02 -10.10
C TYR A 122 -7.16 5.75 -10.75
N ALA A 123 -8.06 4.82 -11.05
CA ALA A 123 -7.72 3.54 -11.64
C ALA A 123 -8.67 3.21 -12.79
N SER A 124 -8.13 2.71 -13.89
CA SER A 124 -8.92 2.21 -15.02
C SER A 124 -8.29 0.96 -15.62
N ASP A 125 -9.09 0.20 -16.36
CA ASP A 125 -8.61 -0.94 -17.13
C ASP A 125 -9.59 -1.23 -18.28
N TYR A 126 -9.10 -1.79 -19.38
CA TYR A 126 -9.93 -2.22 -20.50
C TYR A 126 -10.68 -3.52 -20.21
N ASN A 127 -10.13 -4.37 -19.33
CA ASN A 127 -10.73 -5.64 -18.99
C ASN A 127 -11.86 -5.47 -17.98
N PRO A 128 -13.12 -5.83 -18.29
CA PRO A 128 -14.25 -5.67 -17.36
C PRO A 128 -14.09 -6.48 -16.07
N VAL A 129 -13.35 -7.59 -16.10
CA VAL A 129 -13.02 -8.35 -14.88
C VAL A 129 -12.09 -7.54 -13.98
N ALA A 130 -11.07 -6.89 -14.55
CA ALA A 130 -10.22 -5.98 -13.80
C ALA A 130 -11.02 -4.83 -13.17
N VAL A 131 -11.94 -4.22 -13.93
CA VAL A 131 -12.82 -3.17 -13.41
C VAL A 131 -13.66 -3.64 -12.23
N LEU A 132 -14.18 -4.87 -12.27
CA LEU A 132 -14.92 -5.46 -11.15
C LEU A 132 -14.01 -5.66 -9.92
N ILE A 133 -12.78 -6.16 -10.13
CA ILE A 133 -11.78 -6.31 -9.06
C ILE A 133 -11.45 -4.93 -8.45
N LEU A 134 -11.21 -3.91 -9.27
CA LEU A 134 -10.93 -2.55 -8.81
C LEU A 134 -12.07 -2.01 -7.95
N LYS A 135 -13.32 -2.20 -8.36
CA LYS A 135 -14.47 -1.80 -7.55
C LYS A 135 -14.53 -2.54 -6.21
N ALA A 136 -14.32 -3.85 -6.23
CA ALA A 136 -14.35 -4.67 -5.02
C ALA A 136 -13.23 -4.32 -4.05
N VAL A 137 -12.06 -3.91 -4.55
CA VAL A 137 -10.87 -3.64 -3.74
C VAL A 137 -10.76 -2.18 -3.30
N LEU A 138 -11.14 -1.24 -4.16
CA LEU A 138 -10.91 0.19 -3.93
C LEU A 138 -12.20 0.92 -3.55
N GLU A 139 -13.31 0.68 -4.25
CA GLU A 139 -14.54 1.46 -4.10
C GLU A 139 -15.44 0.90 -2.99
N TYR A 140 -15.77 -0.37 -3.03
CA TYR A 140 -16.74 -0.96 -2.11
C TYR A 140 -16.29 -0.96 -0.64
N PRO A 141 -15.02 -1.22 -0.30
CA PRO A 141 -14.58 -1.11 1.08
C PRO A 141 -14.70 0.30 1.65
N GLN A 142 -14.51 1.34 0.83
CA GLN A 142 -14.69 2.73 1.24
C GLN A 142 -16.15 3.12 1.41
N LYS A 143 -17.05 2.60 0.55
CA LYS A 143 -18.48 2.91 0.58
C LYS A 143 -19.26 2.12 1.62
N TYR A 144 -18.94 0.84 1.78
CA TYR A 144 -19.75 -0.10 2.55
C TYR A 144 -19.01 -0.69 3.74
N GLY A 145 -17.68 -0.52 3.82
CA GLY A 145 -16.87 -1.01 4.94
C GLY A 145 -17.27 -0.31 6.25
N LYS A 146 -17.47 -1.08 7.31
CA LYS A 146 -17.66 -0.52 8.65
C LYS A 146 -16.34 0.06 9.15
N ARG A 147 -16.32 1.31 9.58
CA ARG A 147 -15.18 1.87 10.33
C ARG A 147 -15.16 1.19 11.71
N ARG A 148 -14.17 0.34 11.94
CA ARG A 148 -13.87 -0.17 13.26
C ARG A 148 -12.99 0.84 13.99
N GLY A 149 -13.35 1.18 15.24
CA GLY A 149 -12.49 1.97 16.11
C GLY A 149 -11.22 1.18 16.47
N ILE A 150 -10.16 1.87 16.82
CA ILE A 150 -8.89 1.26 17.27
C ILE A 150 -9.13 0.33 18.50
N GLU A 151 -10.20 0.55 19.25
CA GLU A 151 -10.61 -0.22 20.42
C GLU A 151 -11.07 -1.66 20.11
N ASP A 152 -11.52 -1.92 18.87
CA ASP A 152 -12.00 -3.25 18.45
C ASP A 152 -10.86 -4.28 18.25
N PHE A 153 -9.61 -3.87 18.24
CA PHE A 153 -8.46 -4.76 18.10
C PHE A 153 -7.99 -5.43 19.40
N GLY A 154 -8.61 -5.07 20.54
CA GLY A 154 -8.26 -5.60 21.88
C GLY A 154 -8.89 -6.95 22.23
N ASN A 155 -10.01 -7.32 21.66
CA ASN A 155 -10.74 -8.56 21.97
C ASN A 155 -10.46 -9.65 20.92
N LYS A 156 -9.52 -10.53 21.23
CA LYS A 156 -9.05 -11.60 20.32
C LYS A 156 -10.06 -12.75 20.08
N GLU A 157 -11.13 -12.85 20.85
CA GLU A 157 -12.07 -13.98 20.71
C GLU A 157 -13.24 -13.72 19.76
N GLU A 158 -13.69 -12.48 19.57
CA GLU A 158 -14.73 -12.14 18.58
C GLU A 158 -14.21 -11.94 17.16
N SER A 159 -12.89 -11.92 16.95
CA SER A 159 -12.27 -11.60 15.68
C SER A 159 -12.31 -12.73 14.64
N ARG A 160 -12.65 -13.97 15.01
CA ARG A 160 -12.65 -15.09 14.07
C ARG A 160 -13.85 -15.12 13.12
N GLU A 161 -15.01 -14.60 13.52
CA GLU A 161 -16.21 -14.58 12.67
C GLU A 161 -16.29 -13.39 11.70
N ASN A 162 -15.42 -12.39 11.86
CA ASN A 162 -15.52 -11.12 11.11
C ASN A 162 -14.38 -10.88 10.10
N TYR A 163 -13.49 -11.84 9.87
CA TYR A 163 -12.40 -11.72 8.89
C TYR A 163 -12.83 -11.93 7.44
N ASP A 164 -14.06 -12.41 7.21
CA ASP A 164 -14.56 -12.75 5.87
C ASP A 164 -15.03 -11.55 5.04
N LEU A 165 -14.94 -10.31 5.57
CA LEU A 165 -15.48 -9.13 4.89
C LEU A 165 -14.49 -7.97 4.70
N VAL A 166 -13.20 -8.14 5.03
CA VAL A 166 -12.16 -7.11 4.84
C VAL A 166 -10.90 -7.74 4.24
N ALA A 167 -11.05 -8.27 3.04
CA ALA A 167 -9.94 -8.56 2.16
C ALA A 167 -9.71 -7.37 1.21
#